data_9a6d62d85d662b4ace78025846fc4a1f
#
_entry.id   9a6d62d85d662b4ace78025846fc4a1f
#
_cell.length_a   1.000
_cell.length_b   1.000
_cell.length_c   1.000
_cell.angle_alpha   90.00
_cell.angle_beta   90.00
_cell.angle_gamma   90.00
#
_symmetry.space_group_name_H-M   'P 1'
#
loop_
_entity.id
_entity.type
_entity.pdbx_description
1 polymer ?
#
loop_
_entity_poly.entity_id
_entity_poly.type
_entity_poly.pdbx_seq_one_letter_code
_entity_poly.pdbx_strand_id
1 'polypeptide(L)'
;MAVWAAVCVLPVACGRASPRKGTAAAGLPRIPAITRFQPPADGLLTDVQIDRYLRVRRAARGLGGTQSPPTKPLEQTPKLRSDEEAARVVGVDPEEFGWARTRIVEALVALDTSQLKNGAEATYARTIAALREAARSVQDRETLRRMEEQITGLERERATLKAGDKPPAAVAANARRVASRRAEIEALGP
;
A
#
# COMPACT_ATOMS: atom_id res chain seq x y z
N MET A 1 -49.99 10.23 40.04
CA MET A 1 -51.03 9.32 39.54
C MET A 1 -50.36 8.05 39.08
N ALA A 2 -50.55 6.99 39.84
CA ALA A 2 -49.94 5.67 39.58
C ALA A 2 -51.00 4.79 38.92
N VAL A 3 -50.61 4.11 37.81
CA VAL A 3 -51.47 3.08 37.24
C VAL A 3 -50.63 1.79 37.16
N TRP A 4 -51.11 0.84 37.95
CA TRP A 4 -50.65 -0.54 38.01
C TRP A 4 -51.35 -1.34 36.91
N ALA A 5 -50.65 -2.15 36.13
CA ALA A 5 -51.23 -3.15 35.28
C ALA A 5 -50.67 -4.53 35.62
N ALA A 6 -51.58 -5.43 35.86
CA ALA A 6 -51.40 -6.77 36.40
C ALA A 6 -50.78 -7.76 35.35
N VAL A 7 -49.91 -8.63 35.88
CA VAL A 7 -49.34 -9.79 35.17
C VAL A 7 -50.22 -10.99 35.36
N CYS A 8 -50.75 -11.56 34.26
CA CYS A 8 -51.37 -12.87 34.25
C CYS A 8 -50.34 -13.97 33.95
N VAL A 9 -50.11 -14.82 34.91
CA VAL A 9 -49.33 -16.06 34.80
C VAL A 9 -50.28 -17.20 34.44
N LEU A 10 -50.03 -17.86 33.30
CA LEU A 10 -50.69 -19.14 32.95
C LEU A 10 -49.66 -20.29 33.00
N PRO A 11 -49.94 -21.38 33.65
CA PRO A 11 -49.07 -22.58 33.64
C PRO A 11 -49.35 -23.42 32.40
N VAL A 12 -48.33 -23.71 31.63
CA VAL A 12 -48.40 -24.70 30.52
C VAL A 12 -47.81 -26.02 30.97
N ALA A 13 -48.63 -27.05 30.78
CA ALA A 13 -48.46 -28.42 31.22
C ALA A 13 -47.25 -29.14 30.59
N CYS A 14 -46.65 -30.01 31.40
CA CYS A 14 -45.62 -30.97 31.04
C CYS A 14 -46.09 -31.97 29.99
N GLY A 15 -45.49 -31.90 28.82
CA GLY A 15 -45.50 -32.99 27.81
C GLY A 15 -44.20 -33.79 27.91
N ARG A 16 -44.29 -35.04 28.45
CA ARG A 16 -43.21 -36.04 28.38
C ARG A 16 -42.98 -36.46 26.93
N ALA A 17 -41.89 -35.98 26.33
CA ALA A 17 -41.41 -36.51 25.05
C ALA A 17 -40.28 -37.52 25.31
N SER A 18 -40.47 -38.75 24.83
CA SER A 18 -39.51 -39.86 24.86
C SER A 18 -38.19 -39.52 24.16
N PRO A 19 -37.03 -40.02 24.64
CA PRO A 19 -35.76 -39.80 24.00
C PRO A 19 -35.69 -40.63 22.70
N ARG A 20 -35.87 -39.99 21.55
CA ARG A 20 -35.44 -40.56 20.27
C ARG A 20 -33.92 -40.61 20.29
N LYS A 21 -33.37 -41.85 20.17
CA LYS A 21 -31.98 -42.11 19.84
C LYS A 21 -31.66 -41.38 18.51
N GLY A 22 -31.18 -40.16 18.61
CA GLY A 22 -30.67 -39.39 17.46
C GLY A 22 -29.37 -40.05 17.00
N THR A 23 -29.39 -40.56 15.80
CA THR A 23 -28.23 -40.90 15.00
C THR A 23 -27.22 -39.75 15.08
N ALA A 24 -25.99 -40.08 15.50
CA ALA A 24 -24.89 -39.12 15.52
C ALA A 24 -24.74 -38.48 14.12
N ALA A 25 -25.18 -37.25 13.97
CA ALA A 25 -24.91 -36.48 12.78
C ALA A 25 -23.39 -36.36 12.68
N ALA A 26 -22.82 -37.03 11.67
CA ALA A 26 -21.43 -36.89 11.30
C ALA A 26 -21.15 -35.40 11.22
N GLY A 27 -20.26 -34.90 12.11
CA GLY A 27 -19.98 -33.50 12.23
C GLY A 27 -19.51 -32.97 10.87
N LEU A 28 -20.30 -32.07 10.31
CA LEU A 28 -19.84 -31.26 9.17
C LEU A 28 -18.49 -30.70 9.55
N PRO A 29 -17.49 -30.77 8.64
CA PRO A 29 -16.18 -30.17 8.91
C PRO A 29 -16.40 -28.71 9.32
N ARG A 30 -15.97 -28.36 10.53
CA ARG A 30 -15.97 -26.97 10.99
C ARG A 30 -15.16 -26.18 9.98
N ILE A 31 -15.84 -25.38 9.16
CA ILE A 31 -15.18 -24.37 8.33
C ILE A 31 -14.37 -23.52 9.32
N PRO A 32 -13.02 -23.48 9.22
CA PRO A 32 -12.24 -22.64 10.11
C PRO A 32 -12.80 -21.23 10.00
N ALA A 33 -13.08 -20.60 11.15
CA ALA A 33 -13.53 -19.23 11.17
C ALA A 33 -12.50 -18.41 10.37
N ILE A 34 -12.93 -17.78 9.29
CA ILE A 34 -12.08 -16.90 8.48
C ILE A 34 -11.64 -15.82 9.44
N THR A 35 -10.38 -15.88 9.87
CA THR A 35 -9.81 -14.87 10.74
C THR A 35 -9.74 -13.61 9.89
N ARG A 36 -10.64 -12.66 10.17
CA ARG A 36 -10.68 -11.39 9.46
C ARG A 36 -9.33 -10.70 9.60
N PHE A 37 -8.79 -10.19 8.51
CA PHE A 37 -7.53 -9.46 8.51
C PHE A 37 -7.59 -8.28 9.49
N GLN A 38 -6.57 -8.15 10.34
CA GLN A 38 -6.37 -7.00 11.20
C GLN A 38 -5.08 -6.30 10.79
N PRO A 39 -5.16 -5.03 10.35
CA PRO A 39 -3.97 -4.27 10.01
C PRO A 39 -3.00 -4.17 11.20
N PRO A 40 -1.68 -4.32 10.97
CA PRO A 40 -0.68 -4.05 11.99
C PRO A 40 -0.82 -2.64 12.56
N ALA A 41 -0.79 -2.50 13.90
CA ALA A 41 -0.98 -1.21 14.57
C ALA A 41 0.13 -0.19 14.24
N ASP A 42 1.33 -0.67 13.91
CA ASP A 42 2.47 0.13 13.50
C ASP A 42 2.44 0.57 12.02
N GLY A 43 1.50 0.05 11.24
CA GLY A 43 1.36 0.32 9.81
C GLY A 43 2.50 -0.23 8.95
N LEU A 44 3.32 -1.15 9.47
CA LEU A 44 4.47 -1.70 8.76
C LEU A 44 4.06 -2.87 7.86
N LEU A 45 4.54 -2.83 6.61
CA LEU A 45 4.47 -3.95 5.69
C LEU A 45 5.45 -5.06 6.11
N THR A 46 5.05 -6.31 5.95
CA THR A 46 5.93 -7.47 6.01
C THR A 46 6.30 -7.94 4.59
N ASP A 47 7.41 -8.67 4.46
CA ASP A 47 7.80 -9.24 3.16
C ASP A 47 6.75 -10.23 2.64
N VAL A 48 6.10 -10.98 3.56
CA VAL A 48 4.99 -11.88 3.23
C VAL A 48 3.82 -11.13 2.59
N GLN A 49 3.47 -9.94 3.10
CA GLN A 49 2.39 -9.12 2.53
C GLN A 49 2.76 -8.56 1.16
N ILE A 50 4.02 -8.16 0.96
CA ILE A 50 4.52 -7.74 -0.36
C ILE A 50 4.46 -8.92 -1.35
N ASP A 51 4.89 -10.12 -0.94
CA ASP A 51 4.84 -11.31 -1.79
C ASP A 51 3.39 -11.72 -2.14
N ARG A 52 2.46 -11.61 -1.17
CA ARG A 52 1.02 -11.84 -1.42
C ARG A 52 0.46 -10.81 -2.39
N TYR A 53 0.78 -9.54 -2.20
CA TYR A 53 0.40 -8.47 -3.14
C TYR A 53 0.88 -8.78 -4.57
N LEU A 54 2.17 -9.09 -4.75
CA LEU A 54 2.74 -9.43 -6.05
C LEU A 54 2.08 -10.67 -6.67
N ARG A 55 1.75 -11.68 -5.87
CA ARG A 55 1.03 -12.89 -6.31
C ARG A 55 -0.36 -12.53 -6.85
N VAL A 56 -1.11 -11.69 -6.15
CA VAL A 56 -2.43 -11.22 -6.60
C VAL A 56 -2.31 -10.45 -7.92
N ARG A 57 -1.35 -9.52 -8.03
CA ARG A 57 -1.14 -8.72 -9.24
C ARG A 57 -0.74 -9.58 -10.44
N ARG A 58 0.11 -10.58 -10.24
CA ARG A 58 0.45 -11.57 -11.31
C ARG A 58 -0.77 -12.37 -11.73
N ALA A 59 -1.59 -12.83 -10.77
CA ALA A 59 -2.82 -13.56 -11.05
C ALA A 59 -3.83 -12.70 -11.81
N ALA A 60 -4.04 -11.44 -11.42
CA ALA A 60 -4.92 -10.51 -12.13
C ALA A 60 -4.49 -10.31 -13.59
N ARG A 61 -3.18 -10.25 -13.86
CA ARG A 61 -2.63 -10.15 -15.22
C ARG A 61 -2.62 -11.49 -15.96
N GLY A 62 -2.23 -12.58 -15.29
CA GLY A 62 -2.13 -13.92 -15.88
C GLY A 62 -3.49 -14.49 -16.26
N LEU A 63 -4.52 -14.16 -15.52
CA LEU A 63 -5.90 -14.55 -15.85
C LEU A 63 -6.47 -13.79 -17.05
N GLY A 64 -5.85 -12.65 -17.43
CA GLY A 64 -6.09 -11.99 -18.72
C GLY A 64 -5.32 -12.58 -19.91
N GLY A 65 -4.30 -13.42 -19.66
CA GLY A 65 -3.33 -13.88 -20.67
C GLY A 65 -3.39 -15.36 -21.06
N THR A 66 -4.12 -16.20 -20.34
CA THR A 66 -4.26 -17.65 -20.69
C THR A 66 -5.56 -17.92 -21.40
N GLN A 67 -5.79 -17.25 -22.53
CA GLN A 67 -6.77 -17.73 -23.49
C GLN A 67 -6.03 -18.37 -24.65
N SER A 68 -6.38 -19.66 -24.88
CA SER A 68 -6.12 -20.36 -26.12
C SER A 68 -6.41 -19.45 -27.32
N PRO A 69 -5.68 -19.58 -28.44
CA PRO A 69 -5.90 -18.73 -29.62
C PRO A 69 -7.40 -18.68 -29.94
N PRO A 70 -7.98 -17.48 -30.14
CA PRO A 70 -9.41 -17.33 -30.33
C PRO A 70 -9.84 -18.03 -31.61
N THR A 71 -10.66 -19.07 -31.46
CA THR A 71 -11.32 -19.74 -32.59
C THR A 71 -12.48 -18.91 -33.15
N LYS A 72 -12.81 -17.77 -32.54
CA LYS A 72 -13.80 -16.80 -33.05
C LYS A 72 -13.33 -15.35 -32.84
N PRO A 73 -13.31 -14.51 -33.92
CA PRO A 73 -12.59 -13.23 -33.90
C PRO A 73 -13.27 -12.04 -33.19
N LEU A 74 -14.43 -12.13 -32.59
CA LEU A 74 -15.18 -10.90 -32.25
C LEU A 74 -15.84 -10.77 -30.86
N GLU A 75 -15.72 -11.70 -29.91
CA GLU A 75 -16.54 -11.59 -28.70
C GLU A 75 -15.87 -11.70 -27.33
N GLN A 76 -14.55 -11.73 -27.25
CA GLN A 76 -13.92 -11.85 -25.92
C GLN A 76 -12.83 -10.81 -25.74
N THR A 77 -13.24 -9.58 -25.37
CA THR A 77 -12.35 -8.70 -24.60
C THR A 77 -12.02 -9.46 -23.29
N PRO A 78 -10.74 -9.73 -22.98
CA PRO A 78 -10.40 -10.37 -21.72
C PRO A 78 -10.91 -9.49 -20.59
N LYS A 79 -11.95 -9.94 -19.86
CA LYS A 79 -12.41 -9.28 -18.66
C LYS A 79 -11.23 -9.33 -17.69
N LEU A 80 -10.55 -8.20 -17.51
CA LEU A 80 -9.64 -8.01 -16.40
C LEU A 80 -10.44 -8.32 -15.13
N ARG A 81 -10.12 -9.41 -14.46
CA ARG A 81 -10.71 -9.72 -13.16
C ARG A 81 -10.31 -8.60 -12.21
N SER A 82 -11.24 -8.21 -11.34
CA SER A 82 -10.91 -7.25 -10.29
C SER A 82 -9.78 -7.83 -9.42
N ASP A 83 -8.93 -6.96 -8.90
CA ASP A 83 -7.87 -7.39 -7.96
C ASP A 83 -8.41 -8.18 -6.78
N GLU A 84 -9.65 -7.88 -6.34
CA GLU A 84 -10.34 -8.62 -5.28
C GLU A 84 -10.68 -10.05 -5.68
N GLU A 85 -11.12 -10.26 -6.92
CA GLU A 85 -11.40 -11.59 -7.45
C GLU A 85 -10.12 -12.39 -7.58
N ALA A 86 -9.05 -11.77 -8.08
CA ALA A 86 -7.72 -12.38 -8.14
C ALA A 86 -7.20 -12.74 -6.74
N ALA A 87 -7.39 -11.88 -5.74
CA ALA A 87 -7.01 -12.15 -4.35
C ALA A 87 -7.70 -13.42 -3.82
N ARG A 88 -9.02 -13.53 -4.01
CA ARG A 88 -9.79 -14.73 -3.61
C ARG A 88 -9.29 -16.01 -4.29
N VAL A 89 -8.99 -15.92 -5.60
CA VAL A 89 -8.51 -17.08 -6.38
C VAL A 89 -7.15 -17.58 -5.85
N VAL A 90 -6.25 -16.69 -5.45
CA VAL A 90 -4.94 -17.10 -4.92
C VAL A 90 -4.91 -17.29 -3.40
N GLY A 91 -6.08 -17.25 -2.74
CA GLY A 91 -6.21 -17.46 -1.31
C GLY A 91 -5.65 -16.33 -0.44
N VAL A 92 -5.70 -15.10 -0.92
CA VAL A 92 -5.33 -13.88 -0.18
C VAL A 92 -6.60 -13.15 0.24
N ASP A 93 -6.65 -12.69 1.50
CA ASP A 93 -7.76 -11.89 1.98
C ASP A 93 -7.82 -10.56 1.20
N PRO A 94 -8.96 -10.20 0.58
CA PRO A 94 -9.11 -8.95 -0.16
C PRO A 94 -8.87 -7.70 0.71
N GLU A 95 -9.21 -7.73 2.01
CA GLU A 95 -8.95 -6.63 2.94
C GLU A 95 -7.42 -6.47 3.18
N GLU A 96 -6.70 -7.60 3.37
CA GLU A 96 -5.24 -7.60 3.48
C GLU A 96 -4.59 -7.05 2.20
N PHE A 97 -5.06 -7.49 1.04
CA PHE A 97 -4.55 -7.01 -0.24
C PHE A 97 -4.77 -5.49 -0.41
N GLY A 98 -5.98 -4.99 -0.13
CA GLY A 98 -6.30 -3.57 -0.22
C GLY A 98 -5.45 -2.71 0.71
N TRP A 99 -5.25 -3.17 1.95
CA TRP A 99 -4.38 -2.52 2.92
C TRP A 99 -2.92 -2.49 2.44
N ALA A 100 -2.38 -3.64 2.02
CA ALA A 100 -1.01 -3.74 1.52
C ALA A 100 -0.78 -2.85 0.29
N ARG A 101 -1.74 -2.83 -0.66
CA ARG A 101 -1.71 -1.95 -1.83
C ARG A 101 -1.56 -0.48 -1.43
N THR A 102 -2.38 -0.01 -0.49
CA THR A 102 -2.31 1.38 -0.02
C THR A 102 -0.92 1.71 0.53
N ARG A 103 -0.37 0.84 1.40
CA ARG A 103 0.96 1.04 1.99
C ARG A 103 2.09 0.99 0.96
N ILE A 104 1.97 0.13 -0.06
CA ILE A 104 2.93 0.05 -1.17
C ILE A 104 2.90 1.33 -2.00
N VAL A 105 1.72 1.85 -2.35
CA VAL A 105 1.59 3.11 -3.09
C VAL A 105 2.19 4.28 -2.32
N GLU A 106 1.88 4.42 -1.02
CA GLU A 106 2.47 5.44 -0.15
C GLU A 106 4.02 5.33 -0.11
N ALA A 107 4.53 4.11 -0.04
CA ALA A 107 5.96 3.83 -0.04
C ALA A 107 6.64 4.22 -1.37
N LEU A 108 6.01 3.92 -2.51
CA LEU A 108 6.50 4.32 -3.83
C LEU A 108 6.53 5.84 -3.98
N VAL A 109 5.47 6.54 -3.58
CA VAL A 109 5.44 8.02 -3.60
C VAL A 109 6.56 8.61 -2.74
N ALA A 110 6.82 8.04 -1.57
CA ALA A 110 7.92 8.49 -0.71
C ALA A 110 9.30 8.26 -1.34
N LEU A 111 9.49 7.13 -2.05
CA LEU A 111 10.72 6.84 -2.79
C LEU A 111 10.93 7.87 -3.92
N ASP A 112 9.91 8.15 -4.72
CA ASP A 112 9.97 9.11 -5.82
C ASP A 112 10.28 10.51 -5.30
N THR A 113 9.60 10.94 -4.26
CA THR A 113 9.84 12.23 -3.60
C THR A 113 11.29 12.33 -3.10
N SER A 114 11.81 11.27 -2.49
CA SER A 114 13.20 11.22 -2.01
C SER A 114 14.21 11.32 -3.17
N GLN A 115 13.95 10.62 -4.29
CA GLN A 115 14.81 10.66 -5.46
C GLN A 115 14.83 12.06 -6.10
N LEU A 116 13.67 12.72 -6.22
CA LEU A 116 13.56 14.08 -6.72
C LEU A 116 14.32 15.08 -5.84
N LYS A 117 14.15 14.99 -4.52
CA LYS A 117 14.89 15.81 -3.55
C LYS A 117 16.40 15.63 -3.68
N ASN A 118 16.87 14.38 -3.74
CA ASN A 118 18.29 14.08 -3.87
C ASN A 118 18.87 14.59 -5.21
N GLY A 119 18.12 14.45 -6.30
CA GLY A 119 18.50 14.98 -7.61
C GLY A 119 18.62 16.52 -7.61
N ALA A 120 17.66 17.22 -7.03
CA ALA A 120 17.67 18.67 -6.88
C ALA A 120 18.85 19.12 -5.99
N GLU A 121 19.07 18.47 -4.84
CA GLU A 121 20.20 18.77 -3.96
C GLU A 121 21.55 18.61 -4.66
N ALA A 122 21.73 17.54 -5.42
CA ALA A 122 22.94 17.29 -6.20
C ALA A 122 23.15 18.37 -7.29
N THR A 123 22.07 18.88 -7.87
CA THR A 123 22.13 19.97 -8.85
C THR A 123 22.56 21.27 -8.20
N TYR A 124 21.95 21.66 -7.06
CA TYR A 124 22.40 22.83 -6.30
C TYR A 124 23.86 22.74 -5.90
N ALA A 125 24.29 21.56 -5.39
CA ALA A 125 25.68 21.36 -4.99
C ALA A 125 26.66 21.56 -6.15
N ARG A 126 26.36 21.04 -7.34
CA ARG A 126 27.19 21.20 -8.54
C ARG A 126 27.23 22.65 -8.99
N THR A 127 26.08 23.33 -9.04
CA THR A 127 25.99 24.74 -9.44
C THR A 127 26.79 25.65 -8.51
N ILE A 128 26.65 25.46 -7.19
CA ILE A 128 27.42 26.22 -6.17
C ILE A 128 28.92 25.97 -6.36
N ALA A 129 29.35 24.73 -6.57
CA ALA A 129 30.75 24.40 -6.79
C ALA A 129 31.29 25.07 -8.07
N ALA A 130 30.55 25.06 -9.15
CA ALA A 130 30.92 25.69 -10.40
C ALA A 130 31.05 27.23 -10.25
N LEU A 131 30.10 27.87 -9.56
CA LEU A 131 30.15 29.31 -9.29
C LEU A 131 31.36 29.69 -8.41
N ARG A 132 31.65 28.91 -7.37
CA ARG A 132 32.83 29.12 -6.52
C ARG A 132 34.14 28.99 -7.29
N GLU A 133 34.23 28.03 -8.21
CA GLU A 133 35.42 27.88 -9.06
C GLU A 133 35.55 29.03 -10.03
N ALA A 134 34.45 29.45 -10.68
CA ALA A 134 34.46 30.61 -11.56
C ALA A 134 34.84 31.90 -10.80
N ALA A 135 34.37 32.08 -9.57
CA ALA A 135 34.70 33.26 -8.75
C ALA A 135 36.19 33.42 -8.45
N ARG A 136 36.96 32.32 -8.43
CA ARG A 136 38.43 32.38 -8.21
C ARG A 136 39.18 33.09 -9.32
N SER A 137 38.65 33.10 -10.53
CA SER A 137 39.28 33.73 -11.70
C SER A 137 38.79 35.15 -11.97
N VAL A 138 37.76 35.63 -11.25
CA VAL A 138 37.17 36.94 -11.43
C VAL A 138 37.99 38.01 -10.69
N GLN A 139 38.43 39.04 -11.40
CA GLN A 139 39.15 40.15 -10.83
C GLN A 139 38.27 41.38 -10.55
N ASP A 140 37.12 41.46 -11.25
CA ASP A 140 36.19 42.56 -11.05
C ASP A 140 35.37 42.38 -9.77
N ARG A 141 35.46 43.40 -8.91
CA ARG A 141 34.87 43.39 -7.58
C ARG A 141 33.33 43.30 -7.59
N GLU A 142 32.70 43.96 -8.55
CA GLU A 142 31.24 43.98 -8.63
C GLU A 142 30.71 42.62 -9.12
N THR A 143 31.36 42.02 -10.11
CA THR A 143 31.04 40.67 -10.60
C THR A 143 31.23 39.63 -9.50
N LEU A 144 32.33 39.73 -8.74
CA LEU A 144 32.58 38.84 -7.59
C LEU A 144 31.45 38.92 -6.56
N ARG A 145 31.04 40.14 -6.17
CA ARG A 145 29.95 40.35 -5.22
C ARG A 145 28.63 39.70 -5.71
N ARG A 146 28.27 39.89 -6.98
CA ARG A 146 27.07 39.28 -7.57
C ARG A 146 27.13 37.76 -7.52
N MET A 147 28.27 37.14 -7.80
CA MET A 147 28.45 35.69 -7.71
C MET A 147 28.32 35.20 -6.27
N GLU A 148 28.86 35.90 -5.28
CA GLU A 148 28.73 35.57 -3.86
C GLU A 148 27.28 35.67 -3.39
N GLU A 149 26.53 36.69 -3.81
CA GLU A 149 25.09 36.82 -3.55
C GLU A 149 24.29 35.65 -4.16
N GLN A 150 24.62 35.25 -5.40
CA GLN A 150 23.99 34.11 -6.06
C GLN A 150 24.30 32.79 -5.34
N ILE A 151 25.54 32.54 -4.95
CA ILE A 151 25.94 31.37 -4.17
C ILE A 151 25.15 31.32 -2.87
N THR A 152 25.07 32.44 -2.14
CA THR A 152 24.33 32.53 -0.88
C THR A 152 22.84 32.23 -1.07
N GLY A 153 22.22 32.70 -2.16
CA GLY A 153 20.84 32.38 -2.53
C GLY A 153 20.63 30.90 -2.74
N LEU A 154 21.47 30.26 -3.57
CA LEU A 154 21.40 28.83 -3.85
C LEU A 154 21.64 27.96 -2.61
N GLU A 155 22.50 28.39 -1.69
CA GLU A 155 22.72 27.70 -0.41
C GLU A 155 21.50 27.73 0.49
N ARG A 156 20.78 28.88 0.53
CA ARG A 156 19.52 28.99 1.27
C ARG A 156 18.44 28.09 0.68
N GLU A 157 18.28 28.08 -0.65
CA GLU A 157 17.33 27.21 -1.34
C GLU A 157 17.64 25.73 -1.08
N ARG A 158 18.92 25.34 -1.17
CA ARG A 158 19.37 23.99 -0.83
C ARG A 158 19.08 23.62 0.62
N ALA A 159 19.28 24.54 1.56
CA ALA A 159 18.97 24.31 2.97
C ALA A 159 17.47 24.12 3.20
N THR A 160 16.63 24.93 2.53
CA THR A 160 15.16 24.78 2.57
C THR A 160 14.72 23.44 2.02
N LEU A 161 15.30 22.99 0.89
CA LEU A 161 15.01 21.68 0.32
C LEU A 161 15.34 20.53 1.30
N LYS A 162 16.47 20.63 2.00
CA LYS A 162 16.88 19.64 3.02
C LYS A 162 15.95 19.63 4.24
N ALA A 163 15.51 20.79 4.68
CA ALA A 163 14.60 20.94 5.83
C ALA A 163 13.17 20.49 5.56
N GLY A 164 12.79 20.29 4.30
CA GLY A 164 11.44 19.92 3.91
C GLY A 164 10.96 18.62 4.58
N ASP A 165 9.63 18.49 4.68
CA ASP A 165 8.95 17.44 5.42
C ASP A 165 9.49 16.03 5.19
N LYS A 166 9.76 15.35 6.27
CA LYS A 166 10.11 13.94 6.28
C LYS A 166 8.83 13.09 6.27
N PRO A 167 8.78 12.01 5.50
CA PRO A 167 7.63 11.11 5.56
C PRO A 167 7.48 10.52 6.97
N PRO A 168 6.25 10.16 7.38
CA PRO A 168 6.02 9.43 8.62
C PRO A 168 6.93 8.21 8.75
N ALA A 169 7.34 7.87 9.97
CA ALA A 169 8.33 6.80 10.20
C ALA A 169 7.92 5.46 9.57
N ALA A 170 6.64 5.10 9.65
CA ALA A 170 6.11 3.89 9.04
C ALA A 170 6.23 3.92 7.50
N VAL A 171 5.90 5.06 6.87
CA VAL A 171 6.02 5.23 5.41
C VAL A 171 7.49 5.13 4.97
N ALA A 172 8.41 5.76 5.71
CA ALA A 172 9.85 5.68 5.44
C ALA A 172 10.40 4.24 5.60
N ALA A 173 9.91 3.50 6.59
CA ALA A 173 10.28 2.10 6.80
C ALA A 173 9.73 1.21 5.67
N ASN A 174 8.47 1.39 5.28
CA ASN A 174 7.86 0.69 4.16
C ASN A 174 8.57 1.01 2.84
N ALA A 175 8.96 2.27 2.61
CA ALA A 175 9.71 2.70 1.44
C ALA A 175 11.04 1.92 1.31
N ARG A 176 11.81 1.79 2.39
CA ARG A 176 13.05 1.00 2.38
C ARG A 176 12.80 -0.47 2.03
N ARG A 177 11.70 -1.06 2.53
CA ARG A 177 11.34 -2.45 2.25
C ARG A 177 10.87 -2.67 0.82
N VAL A 178 10.06 -1.75 0.30
CA VAL A 178 9.55 -1.78 -1.08
C VAL A 178 10.65 -1.48 -2.11
N ALA A 179 11.70 -0.72 -1.74
CA ALA A 179 12.76 -0.31 -2.66
C ALA A 179 13.42 -1.48 -3.39
N SER A 180 13.68 -2.60 -2.69
CA SER A 180 14.30 -3.80 -3.28
C SER A 180 13.39 -4.54 -4.29
N ARG A 181 12.07 -4.31 -4.22
CA ARG A 181 11.06 -4.95 -5.07
C ARG A 181 10.39 -3.96 -6.03
N ARG A 182 10.88 -2.72 -6.06
CA ARG A 182 10.29 -1.62 -6.83
C ARG A 182 10.06 -1.97 -8.30
N ALA A 183 11.09 -2.44 -8.98
CA ALA A 183 11.00 -2.78 -10.41
C ALA A 183 9.92 -3.84 -10.68
N GLU A 184 9.78 -4.84 -9.81
CA GLU A 184 8.77 -5.88 -9.93
C GLU A 184 7.36 -5.34 -9.70
N ILE A 185 7.19 -4.47 -8.70
CA ILE A 185 5.91 -3.82 -8.38
C ILE A 185 5.47 -2.93 -9.55
N GLU A 186 6.37 -2.08 -10.06
CA GLU A 186 6.09 -1.19 -11.18
C GLU A 186 5.78 -1.95 -12.48
N ALA A 187 6.48 -3.06 -12.74
CA ALA A 187 6.20 -3.92 -13.89
C ALA A 187 4.78 -4.52 -13.85
N LEU A 188 4.22 -4.75 -12.66
CA LEU A 188 2.86 -5.26 -12.48
C LEU A 188 1.81 -4.15 -12.33
N GLY A 189 2.23 -2.89 -12.23
CA GLY A 189 1.41 -1.72 -11.93
C GLY A 189 1.02 -1.68 -10.44
N PRO A 190 0.94 -0.48 -9.85
CA PRO A 190 0.51 -0.29 -8.46
C PRO A 190 -0.99 -0.55 -8.26
#